data_9c4a50a582b5f96f132f85b33c8a81b5
#
_entry.id   9c4a50a582b5f96f132f85b33c8a81b5
#
_cell.length_a   1.000
_cell.length_b   1.000
_cell.length_c   1.000
_cell.angle_alpha   90.00
_cell.angle_beta   90.00
_cell.angle_gamma   90.00
#
_symmetry.space_group_name_H-M   'P 1'
#
loop_
_entity.id
_entity.type
_entity.pdbx_description
1 polymer ?
#
loop_
_entity_poly.entity_id
_entity_poly.type
_entity_poly.pdbx_seq_one_letter_code
_entity_poly.pdbx_strand_id
1 'polypeptide(L)'
;EYTPEIASSIDIYADEMTTHSNLQPMMTIKCPNEEIKAILNALYSSVLNLEANLFGWCRTLCKFGDYFLYLDIDEEHGIQNVMGLPTHELERMEGEDKTNPNYIQYQWNSAGLTLENWQVAHFRILGNDKYAPYGTSVLEPSRRIWRQLTLIEDAMMAYRIVRSPERRVFYIDVGNINPVDVEQYMQKVVTQMKRNQVVDPDTGRVDLRYNPMSVEEDYFIPTRGG
;
A
#
# COMPACT_ATOMS: atom_id res chain seq x y z
N GLU A 1 -3.64 -2.07 0.73
CA GLU A 1 -5.12 -2.12 0.80
C GLU A 1 -5.78 -0.74 0.69
N TYR A 2 -5.08 0.34 1.04
CA TYR A 2 -5.62 1.71 0.91
C TYR A 2 -5.65 2.22 -0.53
N THR A 3 -4.95 1.54 -1.45
CA THR A 3 -4.89 1.92 -2.86
C THR A 3 -5.75 0.96 -3.66
N PRO A 4 -6.86 1.41 -4.25
CA PRO A 4 -7.84 0.55 -4.89
C PRO A 4 -7.27 -0.22 -6.09
N GLU A 5 -6.35 0.36 -6.85
CA GLU A 5 -5.71 -0.27 -8.00
C GLU A 5 -4.88 -1.49 -7.59
N ILE A 6 -4.14 -1.39 -6.48
CA ILE A 6 -3.34 -2.49 -5.95
C ILE A 6 -4.25 -3.58 -5.36
N ALA A 7 -5.28 -3.18 -4.60
CA ALA A 7 -6.24 -4.12 -4.03
C ALA A 7 -6.94 -4.93 -5.13
N SER A 8 -7.47 -4.25 -6.15
CA SER A 8 -8.11 -4.90 -7.30
C SER A 8 -7.17 -5.83 -8.06
N SER A 9 -5.89 -5.45 -8.20
CA SER A 9 -4.90 -6.30 -8.87
C SER A 9 -4.66 -7.60 -8.10
N ILE A 10 -4.56 -7.53 -6.77
CA ILE A 10 -4.41 -8.74 -5.94
C ILE A 10 -5.67 -9.61 -6.01
N ASP A 11 -6.86 -9.00 -6.01
CA ASP A 11 -8.12 -9.72 -6.11
C ASP A 11 -8.23 -10.47 -7.44
N ILE A 12 -7.80 -9.86 -8.55
CA ILE A 12 -7.75 -10.51 -9.87
C ILE A 12 -6.79 -11.71 -9.85
N TYR A 13 -5.58 -11.56 -9.26
CA TYR A 13 -4.66 -12.68 -9.15
C TYR A 13 -5.26 -13.83 -8.33
N ALA A 14 -5.93 -13.52 -7.22
CA ALA A 14 -6.56 -14.53 -6.39
C ALA A 14 -7.73 -15.22 -7.10
N ASP A 15 -8.55 -14.46 -7.83
CA ASP A 15 -9.67 -14.96 -8.60
C ASP A 15 -9.23 -15.90 -9.73
N GLU A 16 -8.22 -15.52 -10.49
CA GLU A 16 -7.64 -16.35 -11.54
C GLU A 16 -7.02 -17.66 -11.02
N MET A 17 -6.50 -17.66 -9.79
CA MET A 17 -5.96 -18.87 -9.15
C MET A 17 -7.07 -19.79 -8.61
N THR A 18 -8.26 -19.27 -8.36
CA THR A 18 -9.38 -19.98 -7.74
C THR A 18 -10.60 -20.08 -8.65
N THR A 19 -10.38 -20.01 -9.94
CA THR A 19 -11.47 -20.09 -10.94
C THR A 19 -12.25 -21.37 -10.81
N HIS A 20 -13.55 -21.24 -10.76
CA HIS A 20 -14.49 -22.35 -10.78
C HIS A 20 -15.70 -22.01 -11.66
N SER A 21 -16.36 -23.01 -12.18
CA SER A 21 -17.60 -22.85 -12.92
C SER A 21 -18.64 -23.88 -12.47
N ASN A 22 -19.90 -23.64 -12.77
CA ASN A 22 -20.96 -24.60 -12.48
C ASN A 22 -20.73 -25.99 -13.13
N LEU A 23 -19.86 -26.07 -14.13
CA LEU A 23 -19.52 -27.31 -14.84
C LEU A 23 -18.21 -27.93 -14.39
N GLN A 24 -17.32 -27.11 -13.77
CA GLN A 24 -16.01 -27.56 -13.28
C GLN A 24 -15.83 -27.10 -11.84
N PRO A 25 -15.82 -28.01 -10.87
CA PRO A 25 -15.51 -27.68 -9.50
C PRO A 25 -14.06 -27.19 -9.40
N MET A 26 -13.79 -26.34 -8.42
CA MET A 26 -12.44 -25.79 -8.15
C MET A 26 -11.39 -26.89 -7.98
N MET A 27 -11.79 -28.02 -7.42
CA MET A 27 -10.91 -29.16 -7.17
C MET A 27 -11.53 -30.47 -7.64
N THR A 28 -10.74 -31.29 -8.29
CA THR A 28 -11.14 -32.64 -8.73
C THR A 28 -10.12 -33.65 -8.25
N ILE A 29 -10.55 -34.65 -7.48
CA ILE A 29 -9.68 -35.73 -6.99
C ILE A 29 -9.82 -36.92 -7.94
N LYS A 30 -8.69 -37.33 -8.53
CA LYS A 30 -8.59 -38.52 -9.36
C LYS A 30 -7.81 -39.60 -8.60
N CYS A 31 -8.52 -40.59 -8.12
CA CYS A 31 -7.92 -41.72 -7.39
C CYS A 31 -8.56 -43.02 -7.87
N PRO A 32 -7.80 -44.09 -8.12
CA PRO A 32 -8.36 -45.38 -8.53
C PRO A 32 -9.04 -46.12 -7.36
N ASN A 33 -8.74 -45.78 -6.11
CA ASN A 33 -9.36 -46.33 -4.92
C ASN A 33 -10.46 -45.42 -4.41
N GLU A 34 -11.68 -45.88 -4.41
CA GLU A 34 -12.85 -45.08 -3.97
C GLU A 34 -12.84 -44.77 -2.46
N GLU A 35 -12.29 -45.65 -1.61
CA GLU A 35 -12.19 -45.37 -0.17
C GLU A 35 -11.23 -44.20 0.11
N ILE A 36 -10.03 -44.22 -0.52
CA ILE A 36 -9.07 -43.14 -0.39
C ILE A 36 -9.67 -41.85 -0.95
N LYS A 37 -10.37 -41.91 -2.07
CA LYS A 37 -11.01 -40.77 -2.69
C LYS A 37 -12.05 -40.15 -1.76
N ALA A 38 -12.85 -41.00 -1.06
CA ALA A 38 -13.85 -40.53 -0.10
C ALA A 38 -13.21 -39.81 1.10
N ILE A 39 -12.11 -40.36 1.64
CA ILE A 39 -11.35 -39.74 2.73
C ILE A 39 -10.78 -38.39 2.29
N LEU A 40 -10.14 -38.32 1.11
CA LEU A 40 -9.59 -37.06 0.58
C LEU A 40 -10.68 -36.03 0.31
N ASN A 41 -11.84 -36.45 -0.23
CA ASN A 41 -12.96 -35.54 -0.42
C ASN A 41 -13.45 -34.97 0.94
N ALA A 42 -13.59 -35.81 1.95
CA ALA A 42 -13.98 -35.38 3.29
C ALA A 42 -12.96 -34.39 3.88
N LEU A 43 -11.65 -34.66 3.74
CA LEU A 43 -10.60 -33.78 4.20
C LEU A 43 -10.67 -32.42 3.51
N TYR A 44 -10.71 -32.39 2.19
CA TYR A 44 -10.63 -31.14 1.43
C TYR A 44 -11.92 -30.33 1.45
N SER A 45 -13.09 -30.96 1.46
CA SER A 45 -14.38 -30.25 1.46
C SER A 45 -14.87 -29.91 2.86
N SER A 46 -14.66 -30.79 3.85
CA SER A 46 -15.21 -30.58 5.19
C SER A 46 -14.23 -29.97 6.17
N VAL A 47 -13.00 -30.50 6.24
CA VAL A 47 -11.99 -30.03 7.21
C VAL A 47 -11.32 -28.75 6.70
N LEU A 48 -10.75 -28.81 5.51
CA LEU A 48 -10.06 -27.65 4.92
C LEU A 48 -11.04 -26.62 4.36
N ASN A 49 -12.23 -27.03 3.98
CA ASN A 49 -13.26 -26.21 3.32
C ASN A 49 -12.64 -25.32 2.21
N LEU A 50 -11.94 -25.97 1.28
CA LEU A 50 -11.14 -25.26 0.26
C LEU A 50 -11.98 -24.30 -0.57
N GLU A 51 -13.22 -24.63 -0.91
CA GLU A 51 -14.07 -23.78 -1.74
C GLU A 51 -14.33 -22.42 -1.09
N ALA A 52 -14.44 -22.36 0.24
CA ALA A 52 -14.68 -21.11 0.95
C ALA A 52 -13.39 -20.35 1.28
N ASN A 53 -12.31 -21.08 1.57
CA ASN A 53 -11.10 -20.46 2.16
C ASN A 53 -10.01 -20.16 1.13
N LEU A 54 -9.95 -20.89 0.02
CA LEU A 54 -8.83 -20.85 -0.91
C LEU A 54 -8.61 -19.45 -1.50
N PHE A 55 -9.67 -18.73 -1.83
CA PHE A 55 -9.57 -17.35 -2.33
C PHE A 55 -8.82 -16.44 -1.34
N GLY A 56 -9.21 -16.47 -0.06
CA GLY A 56 -8.56 -15.67 0.98
C GLY A 56 -7.09 -16.05 1.21
N TRP A 57 -6.79 -17.35 1.14
CA TRP A 57 -5.42 -17.85 1.27
C TRP A 57 -4.56 -17.41 0.09
N CYS A 58 -5.05 -17.57 -1.14
CA CYS A 58 -4.37 -17.11 -2.36
C CYS A 58 -4.17 -15.60 -2.36
N ARG A 59 -5.18 -14.85 -1.95
CA ARG A 59 -5.08 -13.39 -1.84
C ARG A 59 -3.98 -12.96 -0.89
N THR A 60 -3.91 -13.58 0.29
CA THR A 60 -2.88 -13.31 1.29
C THR A 60 -1.50 -13.73 0.80
N LEU A 61 -1.41 -14.89 0.16
CA LEU A 61 -0.19 -15.38 -0.46
C LEU A 61 0.35 -14.43 -1.54
N CYS A 62 -0.50 -13.93 -2.42
CA CYS A 62 -0.13 -12.94 -3.44
C CYS A 62 0.36 -11.63 -2.82
N LYS A 63 -0.28 -11.19 -1.75
CA LYS A 63 0.04 -9.95 -1.05
C LYS A 63 1.41 -10.01 -0.38
N PHE A 64 1.68 -11.04 0.40
CA PHE A 64 2.89 -11.15 1.21
C PHE A 64 4.00 -11.98 0.55
N GLY A 65 3.65 -12.88 -0.35
CA GLY A 65 4.57 -13.87 -0.90
C GLY A 65 4.65 -15.15 -0.09
N ASP A 66 4.17 -15.11 1.15
CA ASP A 66 4.13 -16.23 2.11
C ASP A 66 2.75 -16.35 2.71
N TYR A 67 2.37 -17.58 3.04
CA TYR A 67 1.17 -17.87 3.80
C TYR A 67 1.38 -19.08 4.71
N PHE A 68 0.92 -18.98 5.94
CA PHE A 68 1.09 -20.02 6.95
C PHE A 68 -0.25 -20.52 7.44
N LEU A 69 -0.42 -21.84 7.41
CA LEU A 69 -1.57 -22.51 7.98
C LEU A 69 -1.11 -23.32 9.19
N TYR A 70 -1.75 -23.08 10.31
CA TYR A 70 -1.63 -23.97 11.48
C TYR A 70 -2.53 -25.17 11.27
N LEU A 71 -1.99 -26.35 11.48
CA LEU A 71 -2.67 -27.63 11.38
C LEU A 71 -2.88 -28.17 12.78
N ASP A 72 -4.14 -28.30 13.17
CA ASP A 72 -4.52 -29.00 14.41
C ASP A 72 -4.65 -30.48 14.09
N ILE A 73 -3.68 -31.26 14.56
CA ILE A 73 -3.52 -32.67 14.22
C ILE A 73 -3.69 -33.52 15.48
N ASP A 74 -4.67 -34.43 15.43
CA ASP A 74 -4.93 -35.44 16.43
C ASP A 74 -4.33 -36.79 15.97
N GLU A 75 -3.79 -37.57 16.91
CA GLU A 75 -3.18 -38.86 16.58
C GLU A 75 -4.19 -39.91 16.06
N GLU A 76 -5.44 -39.83 16.51
CA GLU A 76 -6.47 -40.83 16.13
C GLU A 76 -7.24 -40.38 14.86
N HIS A 77 -7.48 -39.08 14.69
CA HIS A 77 -8.39 -38.56 13.67
C HIS A 77 -7.67 -37.76 12.56
N GLY A 78 -6.36 -37.52 12.70
CA GLY A 78 -5.59 -36.73 11.73
C GLY A 78 -5.85 -35.23 11.84
N ILE A 79 -5.94 -34.53 10.73
CA ILE A 79 -6.17 -33.08 10.69
C ILE A 79 -7.63 -32.78 11.01
N GLN A 80 -7.87 -32.14 12.15
CA GLN A 80 -9.21 -31.77 12.59
C GLN A 80 -9.60 -30.33 12.23
N ASN A 81 -8.62 -29.41 12.26
CA ASN A 81 -8.86 -28.01 11.99
C ASN A 81 -7.67 -27.36 11.29
N VAL A 82 -7.93 -26.30 10.53
CA VAL A 82 -6.89 -25.53 9.85
C VAL A 82 -7.17 -24.05 10.05
N MET A 83 -6.16 -23.33 10.55
CA MET A 83 -6.27 -21.92 10.85
C MET A 83 -5.17 -21.13 10.16
N GLY A 84 -5.54 -20.03 9.48
CA GLY A 84 -4.58 -19.10 8.91
C GLY A 84 -3.85 -18.30 9.99
N LEU A 85 -2.52 -18.29 9.94
CA LEU A 85 -1.71 -17.49 10.85
C LEU A 85 -1.33 -16.14 10.24
N PRO A 86 -1.20 -15.09 11.07
CA PRO A 86 -0.81 -13.77 10.60
C PRO A 86 0.66 -13.77 10.10
N THR A 87 0.84 -13.63 8.81
CA THR A 87 2.14 -13.75 8.12
C THR A 87 3.19 -12.77 8.66
N HIS A 88 2.79 -11.60 9.15
CA HIS A 88 3.71 -10.57 9.65
C HIS A 88 4.19 -10.81 11.09
N GLU A 89 3.61 -11.77 11.79
CA GLU A 89 3.94 -12.11 13.18
C GLU A 89 4.69 -13.43 13.30
N LEU A 90 4.76 -14.20 12.21
CA LEU A 90 5.48 -15.46 12.19
C LEU A 90 6.90 -15.30 11.68
N GLU A 91 7.82 -15.89 12.41
CA GLU A 91 9.22 -15.99 12.03
C GLU A 91 9.61 -17.46 11.87
N ARG A 92 10.25 -17.76 10.74
CA ARG A 92 10.80 -19.08 10.47
C ARG A 92 12.22 -19.14 11.00
N MET A 93 12.46 -20.06 11.92
CA MET A 93 13.75 -20.25 12.59
C MET A 93 14.43 -21.47 11.99
N GLU A 94 15.66 -21.28 11.50
CA GLU A 94 16.50 -22.33 10.93
C GLU A 94 17.85 -22.38 11.65
N GLY A 95 18.39 -23.59 11.84
CA GLY A 95 19.75 -23.77 12.38
C GLY A 95 19.92 -23.51 13.87
N GLU A 96 18.85 -23.38 14.64
CA GLU A 96 18.94 -23.24 16.10
C GLU A 96 19.32 -24.55 16.80
N ASP A 97 18.90 -25.68 16.24
CA ASP A 97 19.29 -26.98 16.75
C ASP A 97 20.70 -27.35 16.24
N LYS A 98 21.65 -27.38 17.15
CA LYS A 98 23.05 -27.78 16.87
C LYS A 98 23.17 -29.21 16.38
N THR A 99 22.22 -30.07 16.73
CA THR A 99 22.21 -31.49 16.37
C THR A 99 21.68 -31.70 14.96
N ASN A 100 20.70 -30.86 14.55
CA ASN A 100 20.11 -30.90 13.21
C ASN A 100 19.95 -29.49 12.64
N PRO A 101 20.96 -28.96 11.93
CA PRO A 101 20.93 -27.61 11.38
C PRO A 101 19.78 -27.35 10.38
N ASN A 102 19.21 -28.41 9.83
CA ASN A 102 18.09 -28.31 8.87
C ASN A 102 16.72 -28.38 9.56
N TYR A 103 16.69 -28.40 10.87
CA TYR A 103 15.45 -28.41 11.62
C TYR A 103 14.83 -27.03 11.60
N ILE A 104 13.54 -26.97 11.24
CA ILE A 104 12.79 -25.74 11.06
C ILE A 104 11.71 -25.65 12.14
N GLN A 105 11.66 -24.52 12.80
CA GLN A 105 10.60 -24.16 13.73
C GLN A 105 9.99 -22.81 13.30
N TYR A 106 8.78 -22.57 13.78
CA TYR A 106 8.10 -21.30 13.54
C TYR A 106 7.78 -20.64 14.87
N GLN A 107 8.20 -19.40 15.03
CA GLN A 107 7.90 -18.60 16.20
C GLN A 107 6.79 -17.63 15.91
N TRP A 108 5.74 -17.69 16.70
CA TRP A 108 4.67 -16.68 16.67
C TRP A 108 4.97 -15.62 17.72
N ASN A 109 5.50 -14.48 17.27
CA ASN A 109 6.08 -13.46 18.15
C ASN A 109 5.06 -12.84 19.12
N SER A 110 3.83 -12.53 18.67
CA SER A 110 2.82 -11.93 19.53
C SER A 110 2.26 -12.90 20.58
N ALA A 111 2.17 -14.18 20.26
CA ALA A 111 1.69 -15.21 21.17
C ALA A 111 2.79 -15.83 22.05
N GLY A 112 4.06 -15.61 21.70
CA GLY A 112 5.20 -16.23 22.38
C GLY A 112 5.25 -17.75 22.23
N LEU A 113 4.62 -18.29 21.17
CA LEU A 113 4.52 -19.74 20.92
C LEU A 113 5.53 -20.15 19.86
N THR A 114 6.21 -21.28 20.10
CA THR A 114 7.04 -21.93 19.10
C THR A 114 6.26 -23.15 18.56
N LEU A 115 6.09 -23.20 17.25
CA LEU A 115 5.39 -24.24 16.54
C LEU A 115 6.38 -25.13 15.80
N GLU A 116 6.10 -26.41 15.81
CA GLU A 116 6.91 -27.41 15.13
C GLU A 116 6.64 -27.42 13.62
N ASN A 117 7.60 -27.90 12.85
CA ASN A 117 7.50 -27.94 11.39
C ASN A 117 6.28 -28.72 10.89
N TRP A 118 5.86 -29.76 11.58
CA TRP A 118 4.69 -30.56 11.19
C TRP A 118 3.34 -29.91 11.53
N GLN A 119 3.34 -28.88 12.39
CA GLN A 119 2.13 -28.12 12.76
C GLN A 119 1.84 -26.97 11.80
N VAL A 120 2.80 -26.60 10.94
CA VAL A 120 2.67 -25.44 10.08
C VAL A 120 2.87 -25.80 8.61
N ALA A 121 1.86 -25.59 7.80
CA ALA A 121 2.02 -25.64 6.35
C ALA A 121 2.42 -24.26 5.84
N HIS A 122 3.66 -24.14 5.35
CA HIS A 122 4.19 -22.91 4.79
C HIS A 122 4.10 -22.91 3.26
N PHE A 123 3.25 -22.06 2.72
CA PHE A 123 3.12 -21.79 1.29
C PHE A 123 3.92 -20.55 0.92
N ARG A 124 4.64 -20.59 -0.19
CA ARG A 124 5.44 -19.46 -0.65
C ARG A 124 5.44 -19.34 -2.16
N ILE A 125 5.45 -18.12 -2.64
CA ILE A 125 5.68 -17.81 -4.06
C ILE A 125 7.18 -17.68 -4.26
N LEU A 126 7.77 -18.60 -5.03
CA LEU A 126 9.18 -18.54 -5.39
C LEU A 126 9.41 -17.38 -6.37
N GLY A 127 10.31 -16.51 -6.05
CA GLY A 127 10.62 -15.36 -6.87
C GLY A 127 12.10 -15.00 -6.79
N ASN A 128 12.48 -14.19 -5.82
CA ASN A 128 13.85 -13.69 -5.70
C ASN A 128 14.58 -14.39 -4.56
N ASP A 129 15.69 -15.05 -4.88
CA ASP A 129 16.55 -15.75 -3.90
C ASP A 129 17.06 -14.84 -2.76
N LYS A 130 17.04 -13.53 -2.98
CA LYS A 130 17.41 -12.55 -1.94
C LYS A 130 16.58 -12.69 -0.66
N TYR A 131 15.34 -13.13 -0.78
CA TYR A 131 14.42 -13.25 0.35
C TYR A 131 14.29 -14.67 0.90
N ALA A 132 15.09 -15.61 0.36
CA ALA A 132 15.13 -16.97 0.91
C ALA A 132 15.40 -16.93 2.42
N PRO A 133 14.70 -17.72 3.25
CA PRO A 133 13.80 -18.82 2.91
C PRO A 133 12.35 -18.43 2.66
N TYR A 134 12.04 -17.14 2.65
CA TYR A 134 10.70 -16.60 2.42
C TYR A 134 10.38 -16.47 0.94
N GLY A 135 9.09 -16.34 0.63
CA GLY A 135 8.59 -16.05 -0.70
C GLY A 135 8.70 -14.58 -1.08
N THR A 136 8.25 -14.25 -2.28
CA THR A 136 8.26 -12.88 -2.81
C THR A 136 6.85 -12.52 -3.27
N SER A 137 6.33 -11.39 -2.80
CA SER A 137 5.04 -10.87 -3.24
C SER A 137 4.99 -10.66 -4.76
N VAL A 138 3.85 -10.91 -5.37
CA VAL A 138 3.62 -10.60 -6.80
C VAL A 138 3.76 -9.11 -7.11
N LEU A 139 3.67 -8.25 -6.09
CA LEU A 139 3.79 -6.80 -6.21
C LEU A 139 5.25 -6.29 -6.18
N GLU A 140 6.21 -7.11 -5.76
CA GLU A 140 7.59 -6.66 -5.58
C GLU A 140 8.22 -6.07 -6.85
N PRO A 141 8.02 -6.63 -8.06
CA PRO A 141 8.54 -6.03 -9.29
C PRO A 141 7.99 -4.62 -9.56
N SER A 142 6.75 -4.35 -9.17
CA SER A 142 6.08 -3.07 -9.39
C SER A 142 6.42 -2.00 -8.36
N ARG A 143 7.06 -2.36 -7.25
CA ARG A 143 7.34 -1.49 -6.11
C ARG A 143 8.11 -0.22 -6.48
N ARG A 144 9.10 -0.33 -7.36
CA ARG A 144 9.91 0.81 -7.79
C ARG A 144 9.08 1.79 -8.63
N ILE A 145 8.31 1.25 -9.57
CA ILE A 145 7.48 2.05 -10.49
C ILE A 145 6.39 2.75 -9.69
N TRP A 146 5.76 2.06 -8.75
CA TRP A 146 4.75 2.62 -7.87
C TRP A 146 5.26 3.82 -7.08
N ARG A 147 6.46 3.73 -6.50
CA ARG A 147 7.07 4.87 -5.79
C ARG A 147 7.32 6.07 -6.71
N GLN A 148 7.72 5.83 -7.95
CA GLN A 148 7.92 6.90 -8.92
C GLN A 148 6.58 7.54 -9.33
N LEU A 149 5.54 6.75 -9.51
CA LEU A 149 4.19 7.24 -9.83
C LEU A 149 3.66 8.15 -8.73
N THR A 150 3.70 7.70 -7.48
CA THR A 150 3.25 8.51 -6.33
C THR A 150 3.99 9.84 -6.26
N LEU A 151 5.30 9.83 -6.46
CA LEU A 151 6.10 11.06 -6.47
C LEU A 151 5.69 12.03 -7.60
N ILE A 152 5.37 11.50 -8.79
CA ILE A 152 4.90 12.31 -9.91
C ILE A 152 3.52 12.89 -9.63
N GLU A 153 2.61 12.10 -9.06
CA GLU A 153 1.27 12.57 -8.67
C GLU A 153 1.34 13.70 -7.66
N ASP A 154 2.15 13.56 -6.62
CA ASP A 154 2.38 14.60 -5.61
C ASP A 154 2.98 15.86 -6.24
N ALA A 155 3.97 15.71 -7.12
CA ALA A 155 4.60 16.83 -7.83
C ALA A 155 3.61 17.53 -8.77
N MET A 156 2.73 16.79 -9.46
CA MET A 156 1.68 17.37 -10.31
C MET A 156 0.65 18.14 -9.50
N MET A 157 0.27 17.61 -8.34
CA MET A 157 -0.67 18.29 -7.45
C MET A 157 -0.05 19.58 -6.91
N ALA A 158 1.17 19.53 -6.40
CA ALA A 158 1.91 20.69 -5.94
C ALA A 158 2.05 21.74 -7.05
N TYR A 159 2.43 21.32 -8.26
CA TYR A 159 2.53 22.20 -9.42
C TYR A 159 1.21 22.91 -9.76
N ARG A 160 0.09 22.18 -9.72
CA ARG A 160 -1.24 22.77 -9.98
C ARG A 160 -1.63 23.76 -8.91
N ILE A 161 -1.37 23.45 -7.63
CA ILE A 161 -1.67 24.35 -6.51
C ILE A 161 -0.84 25.64 -6.62
N VAL A 162 0.45 25.53 -6.90
CA VAL A 162 1.35 26.68 -7.00
C VAL A 162 1.04 27.54 -8.24
N ARG A 163 0.63 26.91 -9.35
CA ARG A 163 0.31 27.65 -10.59
C ARG A 163 -1.15 28.03 -10.77
N SER A 164 -2.03 27.55 -9.89
CA SER A 164 -3.47 27.87 -9.94
C SER A 164 -3.79 29.35 -9.73
N PRO A 165 -3.06 30.13 -8.89
CA PRO A 165 -3.30 31.56 -8.79
C PRO A 165 -3.02 32.25 -10.13
N GLU A 166 -3.97 33.05 -10.58
CA GLU A 166 -3.79 33.91 -11.74
C GLU A 166 -2.65 34.89 -11.47
N ARG A 167 -1.66 34.91 -12.35
CA ARG A 167 -0.61 35.95 -12.33
C ARG A 167 -1.19 37.24 -12.84
N ARG A 168 -1.21 38.29 -12.02
CA ARG A 168 -1.71 39.60 -12.38
C ARG A 168 -0.54 40.51 -12.68
N VAL A 169 -0.66 41.27 -13.74
CA VAL A 169 0.29 42.34 -14.08
C VAL A 169 -0.41 43.66 -13.87
N PHE A 170 0.05 44.43 -12.91
CA PHE A 170 -0.46 45.78 -12.64
C PHE A 170 0.42 46.80 -13.30
N TYR A 171 -0.14 47.55 -14.23
CA TYR A 171 0.50 48.72 -14.83
C TYR A 171 0.15 49.94 -13.99
N ILE A 172 1.15 50.55 -13.34
CA ILE A 172 0.96 51.70 -12.47
C ILE A 172 1.49 52.93 -13.19
N ASP A 173 0.60 53.89 -13.45
CA ASP A 173 1.03 55.17 -14.03
C ASP A 173 1.74 56.01 -12.97
N VAL A 174 3.02 56.26 -13.21
CA VAL A 174 3.88 57.09 -12.33
C VAL A 174 3.90 58.54 -12.75
N GLY A 175 3.19 58.93 -13.84
CA GLY A 175 3.08 60.31 -14.28
C GLY A 175 4.45 61.01 -14.41
N ASN A 176 4.57 62.24 -13.84
CA ASN A 176 5.78 63.07 -13.89
C ASN A 176 6.70 62.91 -12.68
N ILE A 177 6.64 61.79 -11.95
CA ILE A 177 7.53 61.54 -10.82
C ILE A 177 8.98 61.41 -11.30
N ASN A 178 9.91 61.97 -10.52
CA ASN A 178 11.32 61.93 -10.81
C ASN A 178 11.81 60.45 -10.87
N PRO A 179 12.64 60.06 -11.84
CA PRO A 179 13.09 58.69 -11.98
C PRO A 179 13.71 58.07 -10.69
N VAL A 180 14.33 58.90 -9.86
CA VAL A 180 14.95 58.51 -8.58
C VAL A 180 13.87 58.13 -7.54
N ASP A 181 12.68 58.75 -7.61
CA ASP A 181 11.63 58.54 -6.61
C ASP A 181 10.58 57.48 -7.03
N VAL A 182 10.68 57.00 -8.28
CA VAL A 182 9.75 56.00 -8.81
C VAL A 182 9.78 54.70 -7.99
N GLU A 183 10.92 54.26 -7.58
CA GLU A 183 11.09 53.05 -6.81
C GLU A 183 10.41 53.11 -5.42
N GLN A 184 10.58 54.23 -4.73
CA GLN A 184 9.91 54.48 -3.44
C GLN A 184 8.38 54.59 -3.60
N TYR A 185 7.92 55.21 -4.66
CA TYR A 185 6.52 55.30 -4.97
C TYR A 185 5.91 53.93 -5.24
N MET A 186 6.57 53.11 -6.06
CA MET A 186 6.15 51.73 -6.35
C MET A 186 6.11 50.91 -5.09
N GLN A 187 7.10 50.97 -4.22
CA GLN A 187 7.07 50.25 -2.95
C GLN A 187 5.89 50.61 -2.05
N LYS A 188 5.54 51.90 -2.00
CA LYS A 188 4.37 52.37 -1.25
C LYS A 188 3.07 51.80 -1.83
N VAL A 189 2.91 51.83 -3.15
CA VAL A 189 1.70 51.32 -3.82
C VAL A 189 1.59 49.80 -3.64
N VAL A 190 2.66 49.09 -3.82
CA VAL A 190 2.73 47.63 -3.60
C VAL A 190 2.35 47.28 -2.16
N THR A 191 2.88 48.02 -1.17
CA THR A 191 2.55 47.82 0.24
C THR A 191 1.09 48.10 0.55
N GLN A 192 0.48 49.14 -0.07
CA GLN A 192 -0.95 49.43 0.08
C GLN A 192 -1.84 48.37 -0.58
N MET A 193 -1.39 47.78 -1.71
CA MET A 193 -2.13 46.73 -2.40
C MET A 193 -1.98 45.35 -1.74
N LYS A 194 -0.93 45.16 -0.97
CA LYS A 194 -0.76 43.91 -0.17
C LYS A 194 -1.85 43.86 0.87
N ARG A 195 -2.78 42.90 0.72
CA ARG A 195 -3.78 42.62 1.75
C ARG A 195 -3.10 42.16 3.03
N ASN A 196 -3.45 42.79 4.14
CA ASN A 196 -3.01 42.34 5.46
C ASN A 196 -3.47 40.90 5.66
N GLN A 197 -2.58 40.07 6.17
CA GLN A 197 -2.94 38.72 6.60
C GLN A 197 -4.09 38.83 7.61
N VAL A 198 -5.18 38.13 7.37
CA VAL A 198 -6.27 38.03 8.34
C VAL A 198 -5.82 37.08 9.44
N VAL A 199 -5.43 37.66 10.56
CA VAL A 199 -5.13 36.90 11.77
C VAL A 199 -6.41 36.81 12.58
N ASP A 200 -6.86 35.62 12.90
CA ASP A 200 -7.99 35.38 13.76
C ASP A 200 -7.68 35.98 15.14
N PRO A 201 -8.47 36.98 15.62
CA PRO A 201 -8.21 37.68 16.87
C PRO A 201 -8.29 36.75 18.11
N ASP A 202 -9.07 35.65 18.03
CA ASP A 202 -9.31 34.77 19.16
C ASP A 202 -8.27 33.65 19.26
N THR A 203 -7.76 33.16 18.14
CA THR A 203 -6.82 32.02 18.12
C THR A 203 -5.39 32.41 17.78
N GLY A 204 -5.14 33.63 17.29
CA GLY A 204 -3.83 34.08 16.83
C GLY A 204 -3.28 33.33 15.61
N ARG A 205 -4.10 32.49 14.98
CA ARG A 205 -3.71 31.72 13.81
C ARG A 205 -3.99 32.48 12.54
N VAL A 206 -3.05 32.41 11.60
CA VAL A 206 -3.25 32.93 10.23
C VAL A 206 -4.22 32.00 9.52
N ASP A 207 -5.35 32.53 9.04
CA ASP A 207 -6.29 31.75 8.24
C ASP A 207 -5.68 31.52 6.82
N LEU A 208 -5.10 30.36 6.63
CA LEU A 208 -4.49 29.97 5.35
C LEU A 208 -5.48 29.87 4.19
N ARG A 209 -6.79 29.82 4.47
CA ARG A 209 -7.83 29.82 3.43
C ARG A 209 -7.98 31.18 2.77
N TYR A 210 -7.59 32.25 3.47
CA TYR A 210 -7.65 33.63 2.99
C TYR A 210 -6.28 34.21 2.64
N ASN A 211 -5.22 33.45 2.76
CA ASN A 211 -3.92 33.84 2.25
C ASN A 211 -3.72 33.21 0.85
N PRO A 212 -4.29 33.78 -0.20
CA PRO A 212 -3.87 33.40 -1.53
C PRO A 212 -2.39 33.80 -1.59
N MET A 213 -1.50 32.85 -1.79
CA MET A 213 -0.06 33.04 -2.04
C MET A 213 0.21 33.96 -3.24
N SER A 214 -0.82 34.55 -3.78
CA SER A 214 -0.91 35.31 -5.02
C SER A 214 -0.20 36.64 -5.00
N VAL A 215 0.07 37.24 -3.84
CA VAL A 215 0.63 38.60 -3.81
C VAL A 215 2.13 38.63 -4.10
N GLU A 216 2.83 37.51 -3.88
CA GLU A 216 4.25 37.41 -4.20
C GLU A 216 4.54 37.15 -5.70
N GLU A 217 3.51 36.73 -6.45
CA GLU A 217 3.61 36.46 -7.89
C GLU A 217 3.01 37.57 -8.77
N ASP A 218 2.44 38.63 -8.20
CA ASP A 218 1.91 39.75 -8.94
C ASP A 218 3.05 40.66 -9.41
N TYR A 219 3.02 41.05 -10.68
CA TYR A 219 4.01 41.92 -11.28
C TYR A 219 3.50 43.34 -11.31
N PHE A 220 4.28 44.26 -10.77
CA PHE A 220 3.99 45.70 -10.78
C PHE A 220 4.95 46.42 -11.73
N ILE A 221 4.44 46.95 -12.83
CA ILE A 221 5.25 47.59 -13.86
C ILE A 221 4.93 49.08 -13.88
N PRO A 222 5.91 49.97 -13.63
CA PRO A 222 5.71 51.41 -13.77
C PRO A 222 5.55 51.79 -15.24
N THR A 223 4.52 52.57 -15.58
CA THR A 223 4.27 53.10 -16.92
C THR A 223 4.26 54.61 -16.86
N ARG A 224 4.65 55.28 -17.95
CA ARG A 224 4.54 56.73 -18.10
C ARG A 224 3.73 57.05 -19.34
N GLY A 225 2.55 57.66 -19.12
CA GLY A 225 1.71 58.18 -20.16
C GLY A 225 1.32 57.17 -21.23
N GLY A 226 0.21 56.49 -21.04
CA GLY A 226 -0.39 55.66 -22.06
C GLY A 226 -1.44 56.40 -22.81
#